data_8a3693ae77e9f61c45ad0dc83d3d31fb
#
_entry.id   8a3693ae77e9f61c45ad0dc83d3d31fb
#
_cell.length_a   1.000
_cell.length_b   1.000
_cell.length_c   1.000
_cell.angle_alpha   90.00
_cell.angle_beta   90.00
_cell.angle_gamma   90.00
#
_symmetry.space_group_name_H-M   'P 1'
#
loop_
_entity.id
_entity.type
_entity.pdbx_description
1 polymer ?
#
loop_
_entity_poly.entity_id
_entity_poly.type
_entity_poly.pdbx_seq_one_letter_code
_entity_poly.pdbx_strand_id
1 'polypeptide(L)'
;MIKCKPERNPRQVTVIMLCFVTAFIAVSAAMCIINLYKWFFQLLLLAVSVAGIFVVYRFSMAEMEYEVGEGAFSVYKTVGKKRTTACSLDLSTAVTLLPKNEYEQKVKKGELPYVNTRFNFNQNIRCAGSYVYVCEFNGKIIAAEFEPNEIFVGVMLEEIEESKRDGEGSEDL
;
A
#
# COMPACT_ATOMS: atom_id res chain seq x y z
N MET A 1 -13.76 -4.11 17.02
CA MET A 1 -12.64 -3.33 16.41
C MET A 1 -11.35 -4.11 16.55
N ILE A 2 -10.79 -4.61 15.45
CA ILE A 2 -9.57 -5.42 15.41
C ILE A 2 -8.49 -4.67 14.65
N LYS A 3 -7.25 -4.78 15.15
CA LYS A 3 -6.07 -4.12 14.59
C LYS A 3 -5.07 -5.13 14.07
N CYS A 4 -4.47 -4.83 12.93
CA CYS A 4 -3.38 -5.60 12.35
C CYS A 4 -2.22 -4.67 12.01
N LYS A 5 -1.04 -5.01 12.49
CA LYS A 5 0.20 -4.31 12.14
C LYS A 5 1.10 -5.30 11.40
N PRO A 6 1.35 -5.08 10.10
CA PRO A 6 2.19 -5.97 9.32
C PRO A 6 3.64 -5.92 9.83
N GLU A 7 4.30 -7.06 9.82
CA GLU A 7 5.71 -7.14 10.19
C GLU A 7 6.59 -6.53 9.10
N ARG A 8 7.48 -5.66 9.52
CA ARG A 8 8.48 -5.09 8.61
C ARG A 8 9.57 -6.13 8.31
N ASN A 9 9.90 -6.30 7.05
CA ASN A 9 11.03 -7.14 6.65
C ASN A 9 12.33 -6.29 6.60
N PRO A 10 13.19 -6.35 7.63
CA PRO A 10 14.39 -5.51 7.70
C PRO A 10 15.40 -5.82 6.58
N ARG A 11 15.43 -7.06 6.09
CA ARG A 11 16.34 -7.46 5.00
C ARG A 11 16.02 -6.74 3.70
N GLN A 12 14.74 -6.56 3.38
CA GLN A 12 14.35 -5.82 2.16
C GLN A 12 14.80 -4.37 2.23
N VAL A 13 14.55 -3.70 3.37
CA VAL A 13 14.99 -2.31 3.57
C VAL A 13 16.49 -2.17 3.44
N THR A 14 17.27 -3.07 4.09
CA THR A 14 18.73 -3.06 4.02
C THR A 14 19.25 -3.25 2.59
N VAL A 15 18.69 -4.22 1.84
CA VAL A 15 19.10 -4.47 0.44
C VAL A 15 18.83 -3.25 -0.43
N ILE A 16 17.67 -2.61 -0.28
CA ILE A 16 17.32 -1.43 -1.05
C ILE A 16 18.22 -0.24 -0.71
N MET A 17 18.50 -0.02 0.58
CA MET A 17 19.44 1.02 0.99
C MET A 17 20.82 0.78 0.41
N LEU A 18 21.31 -0.48 0.42
CA LEU A 18 22.58 -0.84 -0.18
C LEU A 18 22.61 -0.56 -1.68
N CYS A 19 21.52 -0.87 -2.41
CA CYS A 19 21.39 -0.56 -3.84
C CYS A 19 21.45 0.96 -4.10
N PHE A 20 20.82 1.78 -3.27
CA PHE A 20 20.91 3.24 -3.42
C PHE A 20 22.30 3.78 -3.12
N VAL A 21 22.98 3.27 -2.08
CA VAL A 21 24.35 3.67 -1.75
C VAL A 21 25.31 3.28 -2.88
N THR A 22 25.20 2.07 -3.42
CA THR A 22 26.04 1.64 -4.54
C THR A 22 25.76 2.45 -5.81
N ALA A 23 24.51 2.77 -6.12
CA ALA A 23 24.15 3.63 -7.24
C ALA A 23 24.73 5.04 -7.07
N PHE A 24 24.62 5.60 -5.87
CA PHE A 24 25.19 6.92 -5.55
C PHE A 24 26.71 6.96 -5.74
N ILE A 25 27.43 5.95 -5.24
CA ILE A 25 28.90 5.82 -5.42
C ILE A 25 29.25 5.68 -6.90
N ALA A 26 28.50 4.84 -7.66
CA ALA A 26 28.76 4.62 -9.08
C ALA A 26 28.57 5.91 -9.91
N VAL A 27 27.51 6.67 -9.66
CA VAL A 27 27.25 7.96 -10.34
C VAL A 27 28.34 8.99 -9.97
N SER A 28 28.73 9.04 -8.70
CA SER A 28 29.79 9.95 -8.23
C SER A 28 31.14 9.62 -8.87
N ALA A 29 31.50 8.33 -8.97
CA ALA A 29 32.71 7.89 -9.65
C ALA A 29 32.69 8.20 -11.15
N ALA A 30 31.56 7.97 -11.82
CA ALA A 30 31.39 8.32 -13.23
C ALA A 30 31.56 9.82 -13.47
N MET A 31 31.04 10.68 -12.57
CA MET A 31 31.21 12.12 -12.64
C MET A 31 32.69 12.55 -12.55
N CYS A 32 33.51 11.85 -11.79
CA CYS A 32 34.95 12.12 -11.68
C CYS A 32 35.72 11.73 -12.94
N ILE A 33 35.30 10.68 -13.65
CA ILE A 33 35.96 10.17 -14.84
C ILE A 33 35.54 10.89 -16.10
N ILE A 34 34.22 11.18 -16.25
CA ILE A 34 33.61 11.72 -17.44
C ILE A 34 33.41 13.23 -17.27
N ASN A 35 34.39 14.02 -17.73
CA ASN A 35 34.33 15.49 -17.60
C ASN A 35 33.33 16.18 -18.55
N LEU A 36 32.91 15.48 -19.63
CA LEU A 36 32.16 16.10 -20.74
C LEU A 36 30.71 16.46 -20.41
N TYR A 37 30.05 15.72 -19.48
CA TYR A 37 28.64 15.90 -19.16
C TYR A 37 28.39 16.06 -17.65
N LYS A 38 29.19 16.84 -16.96
CA LYS A 38 29.10 17.02 -15.49
C LYS A 38 27.71 17.40 -15.00
N TRP A 39 27.03 18.32 -15.69
CA TRP A 39 25.70 18.76 -15.34
C TRP A 39 24.65 17.62 -15.38
N PHE A 40 24.78 16.70 -16.33
CA PHE A 40 23.91 15.53 -16.45
C PHE A 40 24.08 14.59 -15.23
N PHE A 41 25.33 14.30 -14.86
CA PHE A 41 25.61 13.46 -13.69
C PHE A 41 25.19 14.12 -12.38
N GLN A 42 25.24 15.45 -12.27
CA GLN A 42 24.72 16.19 -11.12
C GLN A 42 23.20 16.06 -11.00
N LEU A 43 22.46 16.19 -12.11
CA LEU A 43 21.01 15.97 -12.12
C LEU A 43 20.65 14.52 -11.79
N LEU A 44 21.41 13.57 -12.32
CA LEU A 44 21.20 12.13 -12.01
C LEU A 44 21.46 11.84 -10.51
N LEU A 45 22.50 12.42 -9.93
CA LEU A 45 22.82 12.30 -8.52
C LEU A 45 21.69 12.88 -7.64
N LEU A 46 21.16 14.05 -8.03
CA LEU A 46 20.02 14.66 -7.36
C LEU A 46 18.79 13.74 -7.44
N ALA A 47 18.48 13.19 -8.61
CA ALA A 47 17.35 12.28 -8.78
C ALA A 47 17.48 11.01 -7.95
N VAL A 48 18.66 10.39 -7.91
CA VAL A 48 18.97 9.21 -7.07
C VAL A 48 18.82 9.56 -5.58
N SER A 49 19.29 10.73 -5.17
CA SER A 49 19.16 11.19 -3.77
C SER A 49 17.71 11.37 -3.35
N VAL A 50 16.90 12.05 -4.17
CA VAL A 50 15.47 12.28 -3.91
C VAL A 50 14.72 10.93 -3.87
N ALA A 51 14.96 10.03 -4.82
CA ALA A 51 14.36 8.70 -4.84
C ALA A 51 14.76 7.89 -3.59
N GLY A 52 16.04 7.95 -3.18
CA GLY A 52 16.53 7.29 -1.96
C GLY A 52 15.84 7.80 -0.70
N ILE A 53 15.72 9.13 -0.54
CA ILE A 53 15.00 9.74 0.59
C ILE A 53 13.53 9.29 0.61
N PHE A 54 12.86 9.31 -0.54
CA PHE A 54 11.48 8.86 -0.63
C PHE A 54 11.30 7.40 -0.20
N VAL A 55 12.16 6.50 -0.67
CA VAL A 55 12.11 5.08 -0.32
C VAL A 55 12.39 4.86 1.16
N VAL A 56 13.40 5.52 1.73
CA VAL A 56 13.69 5.44 3.16
C VAL A 56 12.50 5.93 3.98
N TYR A 57 11.94 7.08 3.64
CA TYR A 57 10.77 7.63 4.32
C TYR A 57 9.57 6.66 4.25
N ARG A 58 9.26 6.12 3.06
CA ARG A 58 8.08 5.28 2.83
C ARG A 58 8.18 3.90 3.50
N PHE A 59 9.35 3.25 3.43
CA PHE A 59 9.52 1.86 3.83
C PHE A 59 10.32 1.67 5.12
N SER A 60 11.13 2.65 5.54
CA SER A 60 11.90 2.57 6.78
C SER A 60 11.28 3.37 7.92
N MET A 61 10.74 4.57 7.67
CA MET A 61 10.23 5.44 8.74
C MET A 61 8.73 5.31 8.94
N ALA A 62 7.96 5.05 7.88
CA ALA A 62 6.52 4.90 7.97
C ALA A 62 6.13 3.48 8.38
N GLU A 63 5.24 3.38 9.35
CA GLU A 63 4.60 2.13 9.77
C GLU A 63 3.13 2.18 9.38
N MET A 64 2.63 1.07 8.81
CA MET A 64 1.22 0.91 8.48
C MET A 64 0.53 0.10 9.56
N GLU A 65 -0.70 0.49 9.90
CA GLU A 65 -1.58 -0.22 10.82
C GLU A 65 -2.97 -0.26 10.19
N TYR A 66 -3.57 -1.44 10.17
CA TYR A 66 -4.92 -1.65 9.65
C TYR A 66 -5.88 -1.87 10.79
N GLU A 67 -7.06 -1.33 10.67
CA GLU A 67 -8.12 -1.44 11.66
C GLU A 67 -9.45 -1.73 10.97
N VAL A 68 -10.20 -2.71 11.47
CA VAL A 68 -11.53 -3.07 10.99
C VAL A 68 -12.50 -3.12 12.16
N GLY A 69 -13.70 -2.63 11.95
CA GLY A 69 -14.79 -2.62 12.92
C GLY A 69 -15.74 -1.44 12.71
N GLU A 70 -16.92 -1.53 13.27
CA GLU A 70 -17.99 -0.52 13.14
C GLU A 70 -18.34 -0.22 11.67
N GLY A 71 -18.33 -1.25 10.81
CA GLY A 71 -18.64 -1.11 9.39
C GLY A 71 -17.58 -0.39 8.56
N ALA A 72 -16.38 -0.12 9.11
CA ALA A 72 -15.34 0.61 8.41
C ALA A 72 -13.98 -0.13 8.40
N PHE A 73 -13.27 -0.04 7.28
CA PHE A 73 -11.87 -0.41 7.14
C PHE A 73 -11.01 0.84 7.11
N SER A 74 -10.14 0.99 8.09
CA SER A 74 -9.27 2.16 8.23
C SER A 74 -7.79 1.77 8.17
N VAL A 75 -7.02 2.59 7.44
CA VAL A 75 -5.56 2.46 7.34
C VAL A 75 -4.92 3.67 8.00
N TYR A 76 -4.03 3.39 8.94
CA TYR A 76 -3.25 4.42 9.62
C TYR A 76 -1.80 4.34 9.22
N LYS A 77 -1.20 5.51 9.04
CA LYS A 77 0.22 5.68 8.80
C LYS A 77 0.85 6.37 10.01
N THR A 78 1.83 5.73 10.62
CA THR A 78 2.58 6.30 11.75
C THR A 78 3.99 6.61 11.29
N VAL A 79 4.45 7.84 11.57
CA VAL A 79 5.83 8.28 11.32
C VAL A 79 6.37 8.89 12.61
N GLY A 80 7.31 8.21 13.24
CA GLY A 80 7.80 8.58 14.57
C GLY A 80 6.67 8.53 15.61
N LYS A 81 6.27 9.69 16.16
CA LYS A 81 5.17 9.81 17.14
C LYS A 81 3.83 10.23 16.51
N LYS A 82 3.82 10.58 15.22
CA LYS A 82 2.62 11.08 14.55
C LYS A 82 1.87 9.96 13.85
N ARG A 83 0.66 9.65 14.33
CA ARG A 83 -0.30 8.76 13.68
C ARG A 83 -1.28 9.60 12.84
N THR A 84 -1.50 9.20 11.60
CA THR A 84 -2.38 9.90 10.65
C THR A 84 -3.25 8.86 9.94
N THR A 85 -4.54 9.13 9.80
CA THR A 85 -5.44 8.31 8.99
C THR A 85 -5.06 8.51 7.52
N ALA A 86 -4.65 7.44 6.86
CA ALA A 86 -4.31 7.44 5.44
C ALA A 86 -5.54 7.20 4.58
N CYS A 87 -6.46 6.35 5.05
CA CYS A 87 -7.69 6.00 4.36
C CYS A 87 -8.70 5.47 5.37
N SER A 88 -10.00 5.72 5.14
CA SER A 88 -11.11 5.07 5.84
C SER A 88 -12.17 4.77 4.79
N LEU A 89 -12.57 3.50 4.68
CA LEU A 89 -13.45 2.97 3.65
C LEU A 89 -14.61 2.25 4.31
N ASP A 90 -15.81 2.47 3.80
CA ASP A 90 -17.01 1.82 4.27
C ASP A 90 -17.06 0.37 3.78
N LEU A 91 -17.36 -0.58 4.67
CA LEU A 91 -17.46 -1.99 4.34
C LEU A 91 -18.80 -2.35 3.66
N SER A 92 -19.84 -1.54 3.82
CA SER A 92 -21.12 -1.74 3.15
C SER A 92 -21.00 -1.61 1.63
N THR A 93 -20.05 -0.79 1.15
CA THR A 93 -19.78 -0.55 -0.28
C THR A 93 -18.78 -1.54 -0.88
N ALA A 94 -18.44 -2.60 -0.15
CA ALA A 94 -17.46 -3.60 -0.56
C ALA A 94 -17.89 -4.35 -1.83
N VAL A 95 -17.08 -4.29 -2.88
CA VAL A 95 -17.23 -5.10 -4.08
C VAL A 95 -16.60 -6.47 -3.87
N THR A 96 -15.34 -6.50 -3.41
CA THR A 96 -14.63 -7.75 -3.15
C THR A 96 -13.40 -7.56 -2.27
N LEU A 97 -12.99 -8.62 -1.57
CA LEU A 97 -11.72 -8.74 -0.88
C LEU A 97 -11.02 -10.02 -1.36
N LEU A 98 -9.89 -9.89 -2.03
CA LEU A 98 -9.20 -11.00 -2.67
C LEU A 98 -7.68 -10.97 -2.41
N PRO A 99 -7.01 -12.13 -2.36
CA PRO A 99 -5.56 -12.18 -2.49
C PRO A 99 -5.12 -11.50 -3.79
N LYS A 100 -4.00 -10.78 -3.75
CA LYS A 100 -3.49 -10.00 -4.90
C LYS A 100 -3.39 -10.81 -6.19
N ASN A 101 -2.88 -12.04 -6.10
CA ASN A 101 -2.72 -12.91 -7.28
C ASN A 101 -4.07 -13.24 -7.94
N GLU A 102 -5.09 -13.51 -7.15
CA GLU A 102 -6.44 -13.79 -7.62
C GLU A 102 -7.10 -12.53 -8.21
N TYR A 103 -6.94 -11.41 -7.52
CA TYR A 103 -7.40 -10.10 -8.02
C TYR A 103 -6.81 -9.79 -9.40
N GLU A 104 -5.50 -9.95 -9.59
CA GLU A 104 -4.83 -9.70 -10.87
C GLU A 104 -5.31 -10.63 -11.98
N GLN A 105 -5.63 -11.89 -11.65
CA GLN A 105 -6.21 -12.84 -12.62
C GLN A 105 -7.63 -12.43 -13.03
N LYS A 106 -8.48 -12.05 -12.08
CA LYS A 106 -9.87 -11.61 -12.35
C LYS A 106 -9.91 -10.31 -13.15
N VAL A 107 -8.99 -9.37 -12.86
CA VAL A 107 -8.84 -8.14 -13.66
C VAL A 107 -8.46 -8.45 -15.10
N LYS A 108 -7.49 -9.37 -15.34
CA LYS A 108 -7.09 -9.78 -16.69
C LYS A 108 -8.23 -10.47 -17.47
N LYS A 109 -9.13 -11.16 -16.78
CA LYS A 109 -10.31 -11.82 -17.38
C LYS A 109 -11.48 -10.86 -17.59
N GLY A 110 -11.42 -9.63 -17.07
CA GLY A 110 -12.52 -8.67 -17.14
C GLY A 110 -13.69 -9.00 -16.21
N GLU A 111 -13.46 -9.81 -15.17
CA GLU A 111 -14.49 -10.23 -14.19
C GLU A 111 -14.76 -9.19 -13.11
N LEU A 112 -13.91 -8.16 -13.00
CA LEU A 112 -14.02 -7.09 -12.01
C LEU A 112 -14.31 -5.75 -12.68
N PRO A 113 -15.01 -4.83 -12.00
CA PRO A 113 -15.27 -3.50 -12.51
C PRO A 113 -13.96 -2.73 -12.71
N TYR A 114 -13.99 -1.73 -13.59
CA TYR A 114 -12.85 -0.87 -13.83
C TYR A 114 -12.51 -0.06 -12.57
N VAL A 115 -11.27 -0.20 -12.08
CA VAL A 115 -10.76 0.50 -10.92
C VAL A 115 -10.21 1.86 -11.31
N ASN A 116 -10.83 2.93 -10.79
CA ASN A 116 -10.43 4.31 -11.05
C ASN A 116 -9.12 4.69 -10.36
N THR A 117 -8.92 4.23 -9.12
CA THR A 117 -7.76 4.57 -8.32
C THR A 117 -7.30 3.36 -7.50
N ARG A 118 -5.99 3.11 -7.49
CA ARG A 118 -5.38 2.06 -6.69
C ARG A 118 -4.43 2.67 -5.66
N PHE A 119 -4.64 2.32 -4.41
CA PHE A 119 -3.78 2.69 -3.29
C PHE A 119 -2.95 1.49 -2.86
N ASN A 120 -1.68 1.74 -2.53
CA ASN A 120 -0.79 0.71 -1.98
C ASN A 120 -0.40 1.09 -0.55
N PHE A 121 -0.93 0.35 0.40
CA PHE A 121 -0.68 0.49 1.83
C PHE A 121 0.24 -0.61 2.39
N ASN A 122 0.82 -1.47 1.54
CA ASN A 122 1.75 -2.51 2.00
C ASN A 122 2.91 -1.91 2.80
N GLN A 123 3.29 -2.57 3.90
CA GLN A 123 4.46 -2.19 4.69
C GLN A 123 5.75 -2.55 3.96
N ASN A 124 5.75 -3.69 3.26
CA ASN A 124 6.90 -4.24 2.55
C ASN A 124 6.78 -4.00 1.04
N ILE A 125 7.94 -3.91 0.35
CA ILE A 125 7.97 -3.74 -1.12
C ILE A 125 7.58 -5.03 -1.83
N ARG A 126 8.04 -6.17 -1.30
CA ARG A 126 7.67 -7.50 -1.79
C ARG A 126 6.88 -8.21 -0.71
N CYS A 127 5.58 -8.31 -0.91
CA CYS A 127 4.64 -8.99 -0.02
C CYS A 127 4.14 -10.25 -0.70
N ALA A 128 4.32 -11.39 -0.05
CA ALA A 128 3.75 -12.65 -0.53
C ALA A 128 2.27 -12.79 -0.19
N GLY A 129 1.79 -12.10 0.85
CA GLY A 129 0.44 -12.20 1.41
C GLY A 129 -0.38 -10.91 1.28
N SER A 130 -0.20 -10.12 0.19
CA SER A 130 -1.03 -8.93 -0.04
C SER A 130 -2.44 -9.30 -0.44
N TYR A 131 -3.41 -8.57 0.09
CA TYR A 131 -4.81 -8.59 -0.29
C TYR A 131 -5.20 -7.27 -0.95
N VAL A 132 -6.23 -7.32 -1.78
CA VAL A 132 -6.81 -6.14 -2.43
C VAL A 132 -8.27 -6.04 -2.02
N TYR A 133 -8.61 -4.98 -1.33
CA TYR A 133 -9.97 -4.59 -1.01
C TYR A 133 -10.46 -3.63 -2.09
N VAL A 134 -11.57 -3.98 -2.74
CA VAL A 134 -12.23 -3.17 -3.76
C VAL A 134 -13.56 -2.71 -3.23
N CYS A 135 -13.82 -1.41 -3.28
CA CYS A 135 -15.08 -0.83 -2.84
C CYS A 135 -15.49 0.35 -3.73
N GLU A 136 -16.74 0.74 -3.62
CA GLU A 136 -17.23 1.97 -4.20
C GLU A 136 -17.08 3.13 -3.21
N PHE A 137 -16.52 4.23 -3.66
CA PHE A 137 -16.36 5.45 -2.87
C PHE A 137 -16.67 6.67 -3.74
N ASN A 138 -17.70 7.42 -3.36
CA ASN A 138 -18.18 8.61 -4.11
C ASN A 138 -18.43 8.31 -5.61
N GLY A 139 -19.05 7.18 -5.93
CA GLY A 139 -19.35 6.79 -7.31
C GLY A 139 -18.13 6.33 -8.13
N LYS A 140 -17.01 6.07 -7.48
CA LYS A 140 -15.79 5.56 -8.11
C LYS A 140 -15.36 4.25 -7.47
N ILE A 141 -14.94 3.31 -8.31
CA ILE A 141 -14.34 2.07 -7.80
C ILE A 141 -12.89 2.31 -7.45
N ILE A 142 -12.55 2.04 -6.20
CA ILE A 142 -11.18 2.13 -5.68
C ILE A 142 -10.70 0.78 -5.19
N ALA A 143 -9.39 0.57 -5.29
CA ALA A 143 -8.73 -0.63 -4.79
C ALA A 143 -7.65 -0.24 -3.78
N ALA A 144 -7.71 -0.83 -2.59
CA ALA A 144 -6.73 -0.67 -1.53
C ALA A 144 -5.95 -1.98 -1.36
N GLU A 145 -4.66 -1.97 -1.72
CA GLU A 145 -3.76 -3.10 -1.52
C GLU A 145 -3.09 -2.98 -0.15
N PHE A 146 -3.13 -4.04 0.65
CA PHE A 146 -2.58 -4.06 2.01
C PHE A 146 -2.10 -5.46 2.40
N GLU A 147 -1.38 -5.58 3.52
CA GLU A 147 -0.70 -6.80 3.97
C GLU A 147 -1.26 -7.25 5.33
N PRO A 148 -2.46 -7.91 5.35
CA PRO A 148 -3.07 -8.40 6.58
C PRO A 148 -2.46 -9.73 7.02
N ASN A 149 -2.76 -10.14 8.26
CA ASN A 149 -2.66 -11.54 8.67
C ASN A 149 -3.98 -12.29 8.39
N GLU A 150 -3.95 -13.62 8.46
CA GLU A 150 -5.11 -14.47 8.16
C GLU A 150 -6.31 -14.19 9.08
N ILE A 151 -6.06 -13.91 10.37
CA ILE A 151 -7.11 -13.58 11.34
C ILE A 151 -7.83 -12.30 10.95
N PHE A 152 -7.07 -11.27 10.55
CA PHE A 152 -7.64 -9.99 10.13
C PHE A 152 -8.51 -10.13 8.88
N VAL A 153 -8.08 -10.96 7.92
CA VAL A 153 -8.86 -11.25 6.70
C VAL A 153 -10.19 -11.91 7.07
N GLY A 154 -10.18 -12.90 7.95
CA GLY A 154 -11.41 -13.58 8.41
C GLY A 154 -12.41 -12.59 9.01
N VAL A 155 -11.95 -11.77 9.96
CA VAL A 155 -12.81 -10.75 10.59
C VAL A 155 -13.30 -9.71 9.60
N MET A 156 -12.45 -9.28 8.67
CA MET A 156 -12.86 -8.30 7.66
C MET A 156 -13.94 -8.87 6.72
N LEU A 157 -13.90 -10.16 6.40
CA LEU A 157 -14.95 -10.82 5.63
C LEU A 157 -16.27 -10.88 6.40
N GLU A 158 -16.23 -11.23 7.69
CA GLU A 158 -17.41 -11.24 8.56
C GLU A 158 -18.05 -9.85 8.66
N GLU A 159 -17.27 -8.82 8.92
CA GLU A 159 -17.73 -7.42 9.00
C GLU A 159 -18.32 -6.93 7.66
N ILE A 160 -17.75 -7.34 6.51
CA ILE A 160 -18.31 -7.03 5.19
C ILE A 160 -19.70 -7.65 5.01
N GLU A 161 -19.87 -8.92 5.43
CA GLU A 161 -21.15 -9.61 5.34
C GLU A 161 -22.21 -8.99 6.26
N GLU A 162 -21.83 -8.61 7.48
CA GLU A 162 -22.70 -7.92 8.43
C GLU A 162 -23.12 -6.54 7.91
N SER A 163 -22.16 -5.72 7.47
CA SER A 163 -22.40 -4.38 6.97
C SER A 163 -23.32 -4.36 5.73
N LYS A 164 -23.25 -5.38 4.88
CA LYS A 164 -24.15 -5.53 3.73
C LYS A 164 -25.58 -5.87 4.14
N ARG A 165 -25.74 -6.77 5.12
CA ARG A 165 -27.07 -7.15 5.65
C ARG A 165 -27.77 -5.98 6.30
N ASP A 166 -27.05 -5.15 7.05
CA ASP A 166 -27.60 -3.98 7.71
C ASP A 166 -27.98 -2.89 6.68
N GLY A 167 -27.24 -2.79 5.58
CA GLY A 167 -27.55 -1.88 4.48
C GLY A 167 -28.83 -2.27 3.72
N GLU A 168 -29.05 -3.55 3.43
CA GLU A 168 -30.24 -4.05 2.75
C GLU A 168 -31.52 -3.91 3.61
N GLY A 169 -31.41 -4.03 4.93
CA GLY A 169 -32.56 -3.88 5.85
C GLY A 169 -33.05 -2.44 6.03
N SER A 170 -32.30 -1.43 5.59
CA SER A 170 -32.69 -0.02 5.73
C SER A 170 -33.37 0.56 4.49
N GLU A 171 -33.40 -0.13 3.35
CA GLU A 171 -34.09 0.31 2.13
C GLU A 171 -35.58 -0.11 2.09
N ASP A 172 -36.01 -0.99 3.01
CA ASP A 172 -37.41 -1.52 3.03
C ASP A 172 -38.33 -0.78 4.04
N LEU A 173 -37.95 0.38 4.57
CA LEU A 173 -38.75 1.23 5.47
C LEU A 173 -38.97 2.62 4.86
#